data_94bb9353015283718af630c4ca0734e2
#
_entry.id   94bb9353015283718af630c4ca0734e2
#
_cell.length_a   1.000
_cell.length_b   1.000
_cell.length_c   1.000
_cell.angle_alpha   90.00
_cell.angle_beta   90.00
_cell.angle_gamma   90.00
#
_symmetry.space_group_name_H-M   'P 1'
#
loop_
_entity.id
_entity.type
_entity.pdbx_description
1 polymer ?
#
loop_
_entity_poly.entity_id
_entity_poly.type
_entity_poly.pdbx_seq_one_letter_code
_entity_poly.pdbx_strand_id
1 'polypeptide(L)'
;MKPFQKSKFKIVLLFALFTNLAINAQDGINAKTFYKHDKYLSSDKMQGRFPGTKGNNDAAAYVEKHFKKFGLKKFNDSYYQSFTLFVKEGLNKVKSDTVKTQNVVGYIEGSDEKLKNEFIVIGAHYDHWGWGGQTSGSKKKNIVAIHNGADDNASGVSALLCILEELSKAKVKPKRSIIFISFSGEEEGLLGSKYFVSHLPVEKTSVKVMLNMDMVGRLNTEKQIYMGGAGTFPDGVELMKKLGENSGLNPVIHAGEVGGSDHVSFYKSGISVIGFHTGGHPQYHTPEDDVDLINVDGGVLVARYIYNALVAIADYQQELSFINR
;
A
#
# COMPACT_ATOMS: atom_id res chain seq x y z
N MET A 1 52.80 -36.97 -36.01
CA MET A 1 51.91 -36.86 -34.80
C MET A 1 52.16 -35.53 -34.13
N LYS A 2 51.21 -34.58 -34.22
CA LYS A 2 51.31 -33.28 -33.57
C LYS A 2 50.47 -33.36 -32.26
N PRO A 3 50.94 -32.83 -31.13
CA PRO A 3 50.21 -32.92 -29.89
C PRO A 3 49.04 -31.89 -29.81
N PHE A 4 47.91 -32.35 -29.30
CA PHE A 4 46.69 -31.57 -29.04
C PHE A 4 46.96 -30.57 -27.92
N GLN A 5 46.76 -29.29 -28.26
CA GLN A 5 46.81 -28.17 -27.31
C GLN A 5 45.46 -28.09 -26.53
N LYS A 6 45.47 -28.40 -25.25
CA LYS A 6 44.29 -28.26 -24.36
C LYS A 6 44.06 -26.79 -24.04
N SER A 7 43.01 -26.23 -24.63
CA SER A 7 42.50 -24.91 -24.26
C SER A 7 41.92 -24.97 -22.84
N LYS A 8 42.53 -24.21 -21.91
CA LYS A 8 41.99 -24.00 -20.55
C LYS A 8 40.96 -22.89 -20.64
N PHE A 9 39.67 -23.25 -20.63
CA PHE A 9 38.61 -22.30 -20.38
C PHE A 9 38.71 -21.83 -18.92
N LYS A 10 39.11 -20.58 -18.68
CA LYS A 10 38.98 -19.92 -17.40
C LYS A 10 37.54 -19.46 -17.24
N ILE A 11 36.76 -20.18 -16.43
CA ILE A 11 35.48 -19.73 -15.92
C ILE A 11 35.78 -18.58 -14.94
N VAL A 12 35.54 -17.35 -15.35
CA VAL A 12 35.54 -16.20 -14.47
C VAL A 12 34.20 -16.21 -13.73
N LEU A 13 34.21 -16.75 -12.51
CA LEU A 13 33.11 -16.57 -11.58
C LEU A 13 33.06 -15.09 -11.15
N LEU A 14 32.14 -14.35 -11.76
CA LEU A 14 31.82 -13.00 -11.30
C LEU A 14 31.06 -13.14 -9.97
N PHE A 15 31.78 -13.15 -8.85
CA PHE A 15 31.19 -12.95 -7.54
C PHE A 15 30.67 -11.50 -7.49
N ALA A 16 29.37 -11.30 -7.71
CA ALA A 16 28.71 -10.06 -7.36
C ALA A 16 28.84 -9.90 -5.84
N LEU A 17 29.73 -9.01 -5.41
CA LEU A 17 29.79 -8.52 -4.04
C LEU A 17 28.45 -7.83 -3.74
N PHE A 18 27.51 -8.56 -3.15
CA PHE A 18 26.42 -7.94 -2.40
C PHE A 18 27.05 -7.36 -1.13
N THR A 19 27.44 -6.09 -1.19
CA THR A 19 27.71 -5.33 0.02
C THR A 19 26.41 -5.33 0.82
N ASN A 20 26.45 -5.97 2.00
CA ASN A 20 25.44 -5.76 3.04
C ASN A 20 25.53 -4.28 3.45
N LEU A 21 24.76 -3.45 2.74
CA LEU A 21 24.38 -2.15 3.26
C LEU A 21 23.47 -2.45 4.46
N ALA A 22 24.05 -2.50 5.64
CA ALA A 22 23.32 -2.28 6.86
C ALA A 22 22.72 -0.87 6.72
N ILE A 23 21.46 -0.82 6.23
CA ILE A 23 20.68 0.39 6.22
C ILE A 23 20.45 0.72 7.69
N ASN A 24 21.22 1.65 8.22
CA ASN A 24 20.91 2.29 9.48
C ASN A 24 19.55 2.96 9.26
N ALA A 25 18.52 2.30 9.76
CA ALA A 25 17.15 2.75 9.73
C ALA A 25 17.05 4.08 10.47
N GLN A 26 16.93 5.16 9.75
CA GLN A 26 16.74 6.50 10.29
C GLN A 26 15.25 6.83 10.30
N ASP A 27 14.65 6.69 11.48
CA ASP A 27 13.52 7.47 12.07
C ASP A 27 12.17 7.65 11.32
N GLY A 28 11.97 7.16 10.11
CA GLY A 28 10.68 7.26 9.43
C GLY A 28 9.70 6.17 9.90
N ILE A 29 10.11 4.90 9.81
CA ILE A 29 9.31 3.74 10.21
C ILE A 29 9.62 3.39 11.66
N ASN A 30 8.86 3.95 12.60
CA ASN A 30 8.99 3.70 14.04
C ASN A 30 7.64 3.69 14.75
N ALA A 31 7.59 3.08 15.94
CA ALA A 31 6.36 2.90 16.72
C ALA A 31 5.62 4.22 17.02
N LYS A 32 6.36 5.27 17.36
CA LYS A 32 5.78 6.58 17.69
C LYS A 32 5.09 7.21 16.47
N THR A 33 5.71 7.14 15.30
CA THR A 33 5.15 7.72 14.07
C THR A 33 3.97 6.90 13.59
N PHE A 34 4.07 5.57 13.56
CA PHE A 34 3.00 4.67 13.17
C PHE A 34 1.77 4.87 14.06
N TYR A 35 1.92 4.78 15.40
CA TYR A 35 0.83 4.99 16.35
C TYR A 35 0.19 6.37 16.23
N LYS A 36 0.98 7.40 16.01
CA LYS A 36 0.48 8.77 15.84
C LYS A 36 -0.45 8.90 14.63
N HIS A 37 -0.10 8.29 13.50
CA HIS A 37 -0.93 8.32 12.31
C HIS A 37 -2.21 7.52 12.52
N ASP A 38 -2.09 6.31 13.04
CA ASP A 38 -3.20 5.42 13.29
C ASP A 38 -4.21 6.04 14.25
N LYS A 39 -3.76 6.48 15.42
CA LYS A 39 -4.59 7.15 16.42
C LYS A 39 -5.30 8.40 15.88
N TYR A 40 -4.69 9.14 14.97
CA TYR A 40 -5.34 10.30 14.38
C TYR A 40 -6.44 9.89 13.41
N LEU A 41 -6.13 8.96 12.50
CA LEU A 41 -7.05 8.52 11.45
C LEU A 41 -8.22 7.70 12.00
N SER A 42 -7.99 6.88 13.03
CA SER A 42 -9.02 6.06 13.69
C SER A 42 -9.69 6.74 14.87
N SER A 43 -9.48 8.06 15.06
CA SER A 43 -10.18 8.78 16.15
C SER A 43 -11.65 9.05 15.83
N ASP A 44 -12.49 9.15 16.86
CA ASP A 44 -13.92 9.53 16.75
C ASP A 44 -14.13 10.84 15.99
N LYS A 45 -13.13 11.73 16.01
CA LYS A 45 -13.14 12.96 15.24
C LYS A 45 -13.30 12.74 13.73
N MET A 46 -12.77 11.63 13.23
CA MET A 46 -12.87 11.23 11.83
C MET A 46 -14.21 10.59 11.49
N GLN A 47 -15.06 10.29 12.49
CA GLN A 47 -16.41 9.73 12.32
C GLN A 47 -16.45 8.52 11.38
N GLY A 48 -15.42 7.66 11.44
CA GLY A 48 -15.32 6.46 10.62
C GLY A 48 -15.12 6.72 9.13
N ARG A 49 -14.73 7.92 8.72
CA ARG A 49 -14.22 8.28 7.38
C ARG A 49 -15.08 7.85 6.17
N PHE A 50 -16.41 7.74 6.34
CA PHE A 50 -17.29 7.38 5.22
C PHE A 50 -17.17 8.38 4.06
N PRO A 51 -17.06 7.93 2.79
CA PRO A 51 -16.88 8.80 1.63
C PRO A 51 -17.87 9.95 1.57
N GLY A 52 -17.37 11.16 1.24
CA GLY A 52 -18.17 12.39 1.15
C GLY A 52 -18.51 13.06 2.49
N THR A 53 -18.16 12.47 3.62
CA THR A 53 -18.35 13.09 4.94
C THR A 53 -17.19 14.01 5.32
N LYS A 54 -17.41 14.82 6.37
CA LYS A 54 -16.35 15.68 6.90
C LYS A 54 -15.15 14.86 7.37
N GLY A 55 -15.36 13.72 8.04
CA GLY A 55 -14.28 12.84 8.51
C GLY A 55 -13.44 12.28 7.37
N ASN A 56 -14.07 11.90 6.25
CA ASN A 56 -13.37 11.47 5.04
C ASN A 56 -12.52 12.61 4.44
N ASN A 57 -13.08 13.81 4.34
CA ASN A 57 -12.35 14.97 3.83
C ASN A 57 -11.19 15.41 4.76
N ASP A 58 -11.39 15.34 6.09
CA ASP A 58 -10.33 15.64 7.07
C ASP A 58 -9.18 14.58 6.97
N ALA A 59 -9.50 13.31 6.74
CA ALA A 59 -8.52 12.24 6.53
C ALA A 59 -7.74 12.47 5.21
N ALA A 60 -8.42 12.80 4.12
CA ALA A 60 -7.77 13.16 2.86
C ALA A 60 -6.81 14.34 3.02
N ALA A 61 -7.25 15.40 3.73
CA ALA A 61 -6.42 16.57 4.01
C ALA A 61 -5.20 16.23 4.90
N TYR A 62 -5.36 15.27 5.81
CA TYR A 62 -4.24 14.78 6.62
C TYR A 62 -3.20 14.06 5.75
N VAL A 63 -3.61 13.19 4.85
CA VAL A 63 -2.70 12.52 3.90
C VAL A 63 -2.02 13.54 2.98
N GLU A 64 -2.78 14.45 2.36
CA GLU A 64 -2.25 15.54 1.52
C GLU A 64 -1.17 16.34 2.23
N LYS A 65 -1.42 16.74 3.48
CA LYS A 65 -0.45 17.48 4.31
C LYS A 65 0.89 16.73 4.41
N HIS A 66 0.85 15.40 4.55
CA HIS A 66 2.07 14.58 4.64
C HIS A 66 2.74 14.43 3.28
N PHE A 67 1.98 14.25 2.20
CA PHE A 67 2.52 14.23 0.84
C PHE A 67 3.27 15.54 0.53
N LYS A 68 2.66 16.67 0.85
CA LYS A 68 3.28 17.99 0.72
C LYS A 68 4.52 18.15 1.60
N LYS A 69 4.43 17.74 2.89
CA LYS A 69 5.54 17.83 3.86
C LYS A 69 6.78 17.06 3.37
N PHE A 70 6.58 15.89 2.77
CA PHE A 70 7.65 15.02 2.31
C PHE A 70 8.02 15.22 0.83
N GLY A 71 7.52 16.28 0.22
CA GLY A 71 7.96 16.77 -1.09
C GLY A 71 7.53 15.92 -2.27
N LEU A 72 6.39 15.21 -2.18
CA LEU A 72 5.84 14.53 -3.34
C LEU A 72 5.51 15.54 -4.45
N LYS A 73 5.78 15.14 -5.68
CA LYS A 73 5.31 15.86 -6.87
C LYS A 73 3.83 15.55 -7.13
N LYS A 74 3.13 16.51 -7.71
CA LYS A 74 1.77 16.36 -8.22
C LYS A 74 1.81 15.98 -9.68
N PHE A 75 0.82 15.24 -10.17
CA PHE A 75 0.64 15.01 -11.61
C PHE A 75 -0.01 16.20 -12.30
N ASN A 76 -0.92 16.88 -11.59
CA ASN A 76 -1.59 18.11 -11.99
C ASN A 76 -1.39 19.16 -10.89
N ASP A 77 -2.26 20.17 -10.84
CA ASP A 77 -2.15 21.24 -9.83
C ASP A 77 -2.59 20.82 -8.42
N SER A 78 -3.10 19.62 -8.24
CA SER A 78 -3.63 19.09 -6.98
C SER A 78 -3.10 17.70 -6.68
N TYR A 79 -3.05 17.34 -5.38
CA TYR A 79 -2.91 15.94 -4.95
C TYR A 79 -4.24 15.19 -5.02
N TYR A 80 -5.37 15.88 -5.14
CA TYR A 80 -6.69 15.25 -5.17
C TYR A 80 -7.07 14.83 -6.59
N GLN A 81 -7.44 13.56 -6.71
CA GLN A 81 -8.13 13.02 -7.86
C GLN A 81 -9.59 12.81 -7.45
N SER A 82 -10.41 13.84 -7.70
CA SER A 82 -11.81 13.87 -7.28
C SER A 82 -12.71 13.06 -8.20
N PHE A 83 -13.69 12.37 -7.59
CA PHE A 83 -14.72 11.62 -8.31
C PHE A 83 -16.04 11.62 -7.54
N THR A 84 -17.10 11.17 -8.20
CA THR A 84 -18.43 11.02 -7.61
C THR A 84 -18.75 9.55 -7.50
N LEU A 85 -19.31 9.14 -6.38
CA LEU A 85 -19.82 7.78 -6.18
C LEU A 85 -21.28 7.82 -5.75
N PHE A 86 -21.99 6.72 -5.99
CA PHE A 86 -23.36 6.52 -5.55
C PHE A 86 -23.35 5.87 -4.17
N VAL A 87 -24.10 6.43 -3.25
CA VAL A 87 -24.32 5.90 -1.91
C VAL A 87 -25.82 5.77 -1.66
N LYS A 88 -26.19 4.89 -0.74
CA LYS A 88 -27.60 4.79 -0.35
C LYS A 88 -27.99 6.02 0.45
N GLU A 89 -29.05 6.72 0.05
CA GLU A 89 -29.53 7.91 0.73
C GLU A 89 -29.80 7.63 2.21
N GLY A 90 -29.45 8.57 3.07
CA GLY A 90 -29.56 8.45 4.53
C GLY A 90 -28.45 7.66 5.21
N LEU A 91 -27.61 6.95 4.45
CA LEU A 91 -26.45 6.26 4.99
C LEU A 91 -25.42 7.30 5.51
N ASN A 92 -24.93 7.08 6.73
CA ASN A 92 -23.97 7.99 7.36
C ASN A 92 -24.39 9.47 7.39
N LYS A 93 -25.70 9.73 7.48
CA LYS A 93 -26.29 11.09 7.47
C LYS A 93 -26.05 11.84 6.14
N VAL A 94 -25.74 11.15 5.08
CA VAL A 94 -25.66 11.71 3.73
C VAL A 94 -27.07 11.95 3.22
N LYS A 95 -27.31 13.13 2.66
CA LYS A 95 -28.64 13.58 2.20
C LYS A 95 -28.86 13.41 0.70
N SER A 96 -27.92 12.79 -0.01
CA SER A 96 -27.97 12.57 -1.46
C SER A 96 -27.58 11.13 -1.79
N ASP A 97 -28.09 10.61 -2.86
CA ASP A 97 -27.70 9.33 -3.45
C ASP A 97 -26.30 9.38 -4.13
N THR A 98 -25.74 10.59 -4.25
CA THR A 98 -24.39 10.80 -4.80
C THR A 98 -23.55 11.64 -3.86
N VAL A 99 -22.29 11.28 -3.69
CA VAL A 99 -21.31 12.02 -2.91
C VAL A 99 -20.03 12.25 -3.71
N LYS A 100 -19.39 13.38 -3.46
CA LYS A 100 -18.06 13.67 -3.97
C LYS A 100 -17.02 13.22 -2.95
N THR A 101 -16.01 12.54 -3.43
CA THR A 101 -14.84 12.14 -2.67
C THR A 101 -13.59 12.23 -3.55
N GLN A 102 -12.45 11.84 -3.05
CA GLN A 102 -11.18 11.93 -3.78
C GLN A 102 -10.17 10.87 -3.36
N ASN A 103 -9.40 10.38 -4.30
CA ASN A 103 -8.11 9.76 -3.99
C ASN A 103 -7.09 10.87 -3.71
N VAL A 104 -6.09 10.57 -2.88
CA VAL A 104 -4.95 11.46 -2.65
C VAL A 104 -3.73 10.85 -3.32
N VAL A 105 -3.16 11.54 -4.31
CA VAL A 105 -2.14 10.99 -5.22
C VAL A 105 -0.95 11.93 -5.31
N GLY A 106 0.25 11.39 -5.20
CA GLY A 106 1.50 12.11 -5.46
C GLY A 106 2.61 11.14 -5.83
N TYR A 107 3.74 11.63 -6.31
CA TYR A 107 4.83 10.73 -6.68
C TYR A 107 6.21 11.28 -6.29
N ILE A 108 7.15 10.35 -6.13
CA ILE A 108 8.58 10.61 -6.04
C ILE A 108 9.20 10.18 -7.36
N GLU A 109 9.94 11.09 -8.00
CA GLU A 109 10.66 10.78 -9.24
C GLU A 109 11.85 9.89 -8.98
N GLY A 110 12.01 8.87 -9.80
CA GLY A 110 13.13 7.94 -9.77
C GLY A 110 14.46 8.59 -10.14
N SER A 111 15.55 7.92 -9.80
CA SER A 111 16.90 8.42 -10.00
C SER A 111 17.59 7.94 -11.29
N ASP A 112 17.08 6.89 -11.93
CA ASP A 112 17.66 6.34 -13.14
C ASP A 112 17.06 7.01 -14.40
N GLU A 113 17.90 7.43 -15.34
CA GLU A 113 17.47 8.17 -16.53
C GLU A 113 16.50 7.41 -17.45
N LYS A 114 16.54 6.09 -17.44
CA LYS A 114 15.64 5.23 -18.22
C LYS A 114 14.45 4.77 -17.40
N LEU A 115 14.71 4.25 -16.20
CA LEU A 115 13.68 3.62 -15.35
C LEU A 115 12.80 4.65 -14.63
N LYS A 116 13.18 5.92 -14.50
CA LYS A 116 12.33 6.96 -13.88
C LYS A 116 10.98 7.18 -14.56
N ASN A 117 10.85 6.75 -15.82
CA ASN A 117 9.58 6.81 -16.56
C ASN A 117 8.68 5.59 -16.32
N GLU A 118 9.15 4.60 -15.55
CA GLU A 118 8.37 3.48 -15.05
C GLU A 118 7.96 3.74 -13.60
N PHE A 119 6.75 3.33 -13.25
CA PHE A 119 6.14 3.64 -11.94
C PHE A 119 5.82 2.38 -11.16
N ILE A 120 6.20 2.38 -9.88
CA ILE A 120 5.67 1.47 -8.88
C ILE A 120 4.62 2.22 -8.08
N VAL A 121 3.44 1.64 -7.89
CA VAL A 121 2.38 2.23 -7.07
C VAL A 121 2.43 1.59 -5.68
N ILE A 122 2.28 2.39 -4.64
CA ILE A 122 2.03 1.91 -3.29
C ILE A 122 0.82 2.64 -2.72
N GLY A 123 -0.13 1.88 -2.14
CA GLY A 123 -1.38 2.46 -1.70
C GLY A 123 -2.05 1.75 -0.53
N ALA A 124 -3.03 2.47 0.06
CA ALA A 124 -3.94 2.02 1.08
C ALA A 124 -5.21 2.86 1.03
N HIS A 125 -6.38 2.29 1.30
CA HIS A 125 -7.59 3.09 1.40
C HIS A 125 -7.69 3.79 2.74
N TYR A 126 -8.33 4.96 2.77
CA TYR A 126 -8.49 5.75 3.99
C TYR A 126 -9.95 5.91 4.43
N ASP A 127 -10.90 5.46 3.60
CA ASP A 127 -12.31 5.42 3.99
C ASP A 127 -12.61 4.23 4.89
N HIS A 128 -13.78 4.27 5.56
CA HIS A 128 -14.36 3.16 6.30
C HIS A 128 -15.87 3.38 6.48
N TRP A 129 -16.55 2.55 7.28
CA TRP A 129 -18.00 2.43 7.36
C TRP A 129 -18.72 3.60 8.07
N GLY A 130 -18.03 4.62 8.55
CA GLY A 130 -18.64 5.77 9.20
C GLY A 130 -19.39 5.39 10.46
N TRP A 131 -20.70 5.67 10.50
CA TRP A 131 -21.57 5.32 11.62
C TRP A 131 -22.17 3.91 11.54
N GLY A 132 -21.83 3.14 10.53
CA GLY A 132 -22.37 1.79 10.35
C GLY A 132 -23.88 1.77 10.11
N GLY A 133 -24.56 0.84 10.76
CA GLY A 133 -26.03 0.66 10.68
C GLY A 133 -26.48 -0.36 9.64
N GLN A 134 -27.80 -0.49 9.51
CA GLN A 134 -28.48 -1.59 8.81
C GLN A 134 -28.04 -1.78 7.35
N THR A 135 -27.72 -0.70 6.66
CA THR A 135 -27.42 -0.72 5.22
C THR A 135 -25.94 -0.63 4.88
N SER A 136 -25.07 -0.52 5.89
CA SER A 136 -23.61 -0.49 5.74
C SER A 136 -23.02 -1.90 5.57
N GLY A 137 -21.69 -1.99 5.35
CA GLY A 137 -20.94 -3.24 5.41
C GLY A 137 -20.65 -3.73 6.85
N SER A 138 -21.10 -3.01 7.90
CA SER A 138 -20.90 -3.41 9.28
C SER A 138 -21.41 -4.82 9.55
N LYS A 139 -20.65 -5.61 10.30
CA LYS A 139 -21.12 -6.91 10.82
C LYS A 139 -22.11 -6.76 11.97
N LYS A 140 -22.18 -5.59 12.59
CA LYS A 140 -23.14 -5.25 13.66
C LYS A 140 -24.24 -4.33 13.12
N LYS A 141 -25.07 -4.86 12.22
CA LYS A 141 -26.13 -4.13 11.50
C LYS A 141 -27.07 -3.32 12.37
N ASN A 142 -27.37 -3.80 13.59
CA ASN A 142 -28.32 -3.16 14.51
C ASN A 142 -27.68 -2.06 15.37
N ILE A 143 -26.40 -1.80 15.20
CA ILE A 143 -25.66 -0.79 15.95
C ILE A 143 -25.34 0.39 15.04
N VAL A 144 -25.75 1.58 15.48
CA VAL A 144 -25.32 2.85 14.88
C VAL A 144 -24.30 3.48 15.81
N ALA A 145 -23.03 3.27 15.48
CA ALA A 145 -21.88 3.78 16.24
C ALA A 145 -20.75 4.10 15.25
N ILE A 146 -19.79 4.90 15.68
CA ILE A 146 -18.62 5.18 14.86
C ILE A 146 -17.84 3.88 14.67
N HIS A 147 -17.52 3.56 13.43
CA HIS A 147 -16.60 2.50 13.05
C HIS A 147 -15.25 3.15 12.78
N ASN A 148 -14.37 3.14 13.77
CA ASN A 148 -13.10 3.82 13.72
C ASN A 148 -12.13 3.20 12.69
N GLY A 149 -12.24 1.87 12.45
CA GLY A 149 -11.45 1.19 11.43
C GLY A 149 -9.96 1.41 11.64
N ALA A 150 -9.46 1.05 12.83
CA ALA A 150 -8.05 1.26 13.16
C ALA A 150 -7.16 0.32 12.36
N ASP A 151 -7.50 -0.98 12.32
CA ASP A 151 -6.80 -1.89 11.42
C ASP A 151 -7.30 -1.74 9.99
N ASP A 152 -8.61 -1.58 9.81
CA ASP A 152 -9.28 -1.45 8.51
C ASP A 152 -9.76 0.00 8.24
N ASN A 153 -9.00 0.90 7.59
CA ASN A 153 -7.61 0.68 7.18
C ASN A 153 -6.71 1.87 7.54
N ALA A 154 -6.91 2.42 8.78
CA ALA A 154 -6.00 3.45 9.27
C ALA A 154 -4.56 2.90 9.40
N SER A 155 -4.41 1.59 9.70
CA SER A 155 -3.11 0.93 9.79
C SER A 155 -2.34 0.94 8.46
N GLY A 156 -3.02 0.64 7.35
CA GLY A 156 -2.44 0.70 6.00
C GLY A 156 -2.01 2.10 5.62
N VAL A 157 -2.85 3.12 5.90
CA VAL A 157 -2.47 4.53 5.66
C VAL A 157 -1.31 4.95 6.55
N SER A 158 -1.26 4.46 7.79
CA SER A 158 -0.15 4.75 8.73
C SER A 158 1.17 4.16 8.24
N ALA A 159 1.14 2.92 7.74
CA ALA A 159 2.28 2.29 7.10
C ALA A 159 2.72 3.08 5.84
N LEU A 160 1.76 3.48 4.99
CA LEU A 160 2.02 4.30 3.79
C LEU A 160 2.77 5.59 4.13
N LEU A 161 2.31 6.32 5.16
CA LEU A 161 2.93 7.58 5.58
C LEU A 161 4.30 7.38 6.23
N CYS A 162 4.49 6.30 7.00
CA CYS A 162 5.79 5.93 7.55
C CYS A 162 6.80 5.56 6.45
N ILE A 163 6.38 4.77 5.46
CA ILE A 163 7.18 4.39 4.29
C ILE A 163 7.57 5.63 3.48
N LEU A 164 6.62 6.55 3.28
CA LEU A 164 6.88 7.82 2.61
C LEU A 164 7.93 8.66 3.36
N GLU A 165 7.79 8.79 4.68
CA GLU A 165 8.73 9.54 5.51
C GLU A 165 10.14 8.93 5.43
N GLU A 166 10.26 7.59 5.52
CA GLU A 166 11.54 6.89 5.39
C GLU A 166 12.18 7.14 4.02
N LEU A 167 11.39 6.95 2.95
CA LEU A 167 11.87 7.14 1.58
C LEU A 167 12.30 8.58 1.29
N SER A 168 11.58 9.57 1.86
CA SER A 168 11.90 10.99 1.67
C SER A 168 13.26 11.38 2.28
N LYS A 169 13.71 10.62 3.28
CA LYS A 169 15.01 10.82 3.97
C LYS A 169 16.11 9.96 3.39
N ALA A 170 15.80 9.03 2.49
CA ALA A 170 16.79 8.14 1.89
C ALA A 170 17.84 8.94 1.11
N LYS A 171 19.12 8.63 1.34
CA LYS A 171 20.25 9.28 0.64
C LYS A 171 20.27 8.96 -0.86
N VAL A 172 19.82 7.77 -1.21
CA VAL A 172 19.72 7.29 -2.60
C VAL A 172 18.25 7.05 -2.91
N LYS A 173 17.75 7.69 -3.94
CA LYS A 173 16.38 7.46 -4.40
C LYS A 173 16.32 6.15 -5.20
N PRO A 174 15.18 5.46 -5.16
CA PRO A 174 14.92 4.31 -6.03
C PRO A 174 15.06 4.67 -7.51
N LYS A 175 15.36 3.69 -8.36
CA LYS A 175 15.56 3.90 -9.79
C LYS A 175 14.28 4.24 -10.51
N ARG A 176 13.18 3.52 -10.24
CA ARG A 176 11.83 3.81 -10.76
C ARG A 176 11.15 4.87 -9.93
N SER A 177 10.27 5.61 -10.56
CA SER A 177 9.37 6.53 -9.88
C SER A 177 8.35 5.77 -9.03
N ILE A 178 7.93 6.37 -7.91
CA ILE A 178 6.97 5.75 -7.01
C ILE A 178 5.76 6.65 -6.85
N ILE A 179 4.57 6.13 -7.18
CA ILE A 179 3.28 6.76 -6.92
C ILE A 179 2.81 6.33 -5.53
N PHE A 180 2.59 7.28 -4.66
CA PHE A 180 1.89 7.10 -3.39
C PHE A 180 0.44 7.48 -3.58
N ILE A 181 -0.47 6.59 -3.18
CA ILE A 181 -1.90 6.83 -3.29
C ILE A 181 -2.64 6.38 -2.04
N SER A 182 -3.59 7.22 -1.59
CA SER A 182 -4.56 6.82 -0.59
C SER A 182 -5.94 6.87 -1.22
N PHE A 183 -6.62 5.73 -1.27
CA PHE A 183 -7.89 5.56 -1.96
C PHE A 183 -9.08 5.94 -1.08
N SER A 184 -10.19 6.37 -1.69
CA SER A 184 -11.48 6.52 -1.03
C SER A 184 -12.52 5.65 -1.72
N GLY A 185 -13.50 5.15 -0.96
CA GLY A 185 -14.58 4.33 -1.48
C GLY A 185 -14.16 2.90 -1.82
N GLU A 186 -13.17 2.37 -1.11
CA GLU A 186 -12.82 0.95 -1.14
C GLU A 186 -14.00 0.12 -0.66
N GLU A 187 -14.54 0.45 0.51
CA GLU A 187 -15.63 -0.22 1.21
C GLU A 187 -16.96 -0.19 0.44
N GLU A 188 -17.12 0.76 -0.46
CA GLU A 188 -18.25 0.88 -1.38
C GLU A 188 -18.01 0.11 -2.71
N GLY A 189 -17.01 -0.77 -2.73
CA GLY A 189 -16.71 -1.68 -3.84
C GLY A 189 -15.53 -1.25 -4.70
N LEU A 190 -14.43 -0.86 -4.10
CA LEU A 190 -13.16 -0.52 -4.76
C LEU A 190 -13.28 0.69 -5.71
N LEU A 191 -14.16 1.66 -5.38
CA LEU A 191 -14.52 2.71 -6.35
C LEU A 191 -13.36 3.66 -6.62
N GLY A 192 -12.55 3.98 -5.59
CA GLY A 192 -11.38 4.84 -5.75
C GLY A 192 -10.29 4.23 -6.62
N SER A 193 -9.96 2.97 -6.41
CA SER A 193 -8.95 2.29 -7.23
C SER A 193 -9.44 2.03 -8.65
N LYS A 194 -10.71 1.67 -8.84
CA LYS A 194 -11.34 1.58 -10.18
C LYS A 194 -11.27 2.91 -10.92
N TYR A 195 -11.58 4.01 -10.23
CA TYR A 195 -11.49 5.34 -10.81
C TYR A 195 -10.05 5.69 -11.18
N PHE A 196 -9.09 5.43 -10.26
CA PHE A 196 -7.67 5.70 -10.51
C PHE A 196 -7.15 4.95 -11.74
N VAL A 197 -7.43 3.65 -11.84
CA VAL A 197 -6.93 2.83 -12.96
C VAL A 197 -7.56 3.23 -14.29
N SER A 198 -8.81 3.72 -14.29
CA SER A 198 -9.47 4.23 -15.51
C SER A 198 -9.04 5.66 -15.88
N HIS A 199 -8.39 6.39 -14.96
CA HIS A 199 -7.93 7.78 -15.13
C HIS A 199 -6.48 7.93 -14.68
N LEU A 200 -5.62 7.01 -15.10
CA LEU A 200 -4.20 7.06 -14.78
C LEU A 200 -3.57 8.38 -15.25
N PRO A 201 -2.78 9.05 -14.40
CA PRO A 201 -2.09 10.28 -14.79
C PRO A 201 -0.85 10.04 -15.66
N VAL A 202 -0.55 8.78 -15.96
CA VAL A 202 0.58 8.32 -16.76
C VAL A 202 0.12 7.20 -17.70
N GLU A 203 0.91 6.89 -18.71
CA GLU A 203 0.63 5.75 -19.59
C GLU A 203 0.53 4.45 -18.80
N LYS A 204 -0.52 3.66 -19.05
CA LYS A 204 -0.78 2.41 -18.30
C LYS A 204 0.41 1.43 -18.37
N THR A 205 1.06 1.34 -19.50
CA THR A 205 2.22 0.46 -19.72
C THR A 205 3.45 0.87 -18.90
N SER A 206 3.49 2.12 -18.42
CA SER A 206 4.55 2.59 -17.53
C SER A 206 4.32 2.19 -16.06
N VAL A 207 3.11 1.82 -15.67
CA VAL A 207 2.82 1.32 -14.31
C VAL A 207 3.14 -0.17 -14.25
N LYS A 208 4.14 -0.54 -13.47
CA LYS A 208 4.70 -1.90 -13.48
C LYS A 208 4.12 -2.81 -12.40
N VAL A 209 4.10 -2.35 -11.17
CA VAL A 209 3.61 -3.13 -10.02
C VAL A 209 2.87 -2.20 -9.05
N MET A 210 1.77 -2.69 -8.45
CA MET A 210 1.07 -2.01 -7.36
C MET A 210 1.17 -2.82 -6.07
N LEU A 211 1.64 -2.19 -5.00
CA LEU A 211 1.71 -2.70 -3.64
C LEU A 211 0.55 -2.13 -2.83
N ASN A 212 -0.35 -2.98 -2.37
CA ASN A 212 -1.50 -2.58 -1.56
C ASN A 212 -1.32 -2.99 -0.11
N MET A 213 -1.68 -2.12 0.80
CA MET A 213 -1.67 -2.38 2.24
C MET A 213 -3.08 -2.26 2.78
N ASP A 214 -3.59 -3.36 3.32
CA ASP A 214 -4.92 -3.42 3.90
C ASP A 214 -4.90 -4.30 5.14
N MET A 215 -5.27 -3.74 6.31
CA MET A 215 -5.24 -4.43 7.59
C MET A 215 -3.82 -4.95 7.94
N VAL A 216 -2.89 -4.04 8.17
CA VAL A 216 -1.47 -4.35 8.46
C VAL A 216 -1.04 -4.05 9.90
N GLY A 217 -2.00 -3.72 10.77
CA GLY A 217 -1.75 -3.30 12.15
C GLY A 217 -2.00 -4.40 13.20
N ARG A 218 -2.46 -5.59 12.83
CA ARG A 218 -2.83 -6.67 13.77
C ARG A 218 -1.97 -7.92 13.59
N LEU A 219 -0.64 -7.73 13.44
CA LEU A 219 0.31 -8.85 13.32
C LEU A 219 0.14 -9.82 14.48
N ASN A 220 -0.08 -11.11 14.18
CA ASN A 220 -0.30 -12.18 15.12
C ASN A 220 0.99 -12.64 15.84
N THR A 221 0.86 -13.55 16.79
CA THR A 221 1.98 -14.11 17.56
C THR A 221 2.95 -14.92 16.71
N GLU A 222 2.44 -15.54 15.65
CA GLU A 222 3.20 -16.29 14.65
C GLU A 222 3.94 -15.36 13.68
N LYS A 223 3.71 -14.03 13.80
CA LYS A 223 4.31 -12.99 12.95
C LYS A 223 4.06 -13.22 11.46
N GLN A 224 2.89 -13.72 11.11
CA GLN A 224 2.50 -13.98 9.74
C GLN A 224 2.10 -12.69 9.03
N ILE A 225 2.75 -12.43 7.91
CA ILE A 225 2.30 -11.46 6.90
C ILE A 225 1.83 -12.24 5.67
N TYR A 226 0.60 -12.00 5.27
CA TYR A 226 0.01 -12.63 4.10
C TYR A 226 0.16 -11.72 2.90
N MET A 227 0.41 -12.32 1.74
CA MET A 227 0.45 -11.57 0.48
C MET A 227 -0.07 -12.40 -0.68
N GLY A 228 -0.95 -11.79 -1.49
CA GLY A 228 -1.46 -12.33 -2.73
C GLY A 228 -0.91 -11.61 -3.94
N GLY A 229 -0.83 -12.28 -5.09
CA GLY A 229 -0.40 -11.68 -6.35
C GLY A 229 1.11 -11.60 -6.56
N ALA A 230 1.94 -12.11 -5.63
CA ALA A 230 3.40 -12.05 -5.77
C ALA A 230 3.97 -12.69 -7.04
N GLY A 231 3.24 -13.60 -7.70
CA GLY A 231 3.62 -14.22 -8.97
C GLY A 231 3.11 -13.47 -10.20
N THR A 232 2.49 -12.30 -10.05
CA THR A 232 1.98 -11.51 -11.18
C THR A 232 3.06 -10.74 -11.95
N PHE A 233 4.31 -10.82 -11.50
CA PHE A 233 5.50 -10.32 -12.19
C PHE A 233 6.68 -11.30 -12.01
N PRO A 234 7.71 -11.25 -12.87
CA PRO A 234 8.86 -12.16 -12.80
C PRO A 234 9.57 -12.09 -11.45
N ASP A 235 9.98 -13.24 -10.94
CA ASP A 235 10.73 -13.45 -9.69
C ASP A 235 10.07 -12.91 -8.41
N GLY A 236 8.83 -12.41 -8.48
CA GLY A 236 8.18 -11.75 -7.35
C GLY A 236 8.04 -12.65 -6.12
N VAL A 237 7.69 -13.92 -6.29
CA VAL A 237 7.59 -14.90 -5.18
C VAL A 237 8.96 -15.09 -4.51
N GLU A 238 10.01 -15.30 -5.29
CA GLU A 238 11.36 -15.53 -4.75
C GLU A 238 11.92 -14.26 -4.09
N LEU A 239 11.62 -13.09 -4.67
CA LEU A 239 11.98 -11.80 -4.07
C LEU A 239 11.33 -11.64 -2.69
N MET A 240 10.02 -11.91 -2.58
CA MET A 240 9.31 -11.81 -1.30
C MET A 240 9.84 -12.82 -0.26
N LYS A 241 10.14 -14.06 -0.64
CA LYS A 241 10.76 -15.05 0.23
C LYS A 241 12.10 -14.56 0.77
N LYS A 242 12.98 -14.10 -0.11
CA LYS A 242 14.32 -13.62 0.24
C LYS A 242 14.26 -12.43 1.20
N LEU A 243 13.33 -11.49 1.00
CA LEU A 243 13.13 -10.36 1.92
C LEU A 243 12.60 -10.81 3.28
N GLY A 244 11.93 -11.97 3.33
CA GLY A 244 11.44 -12.57 4.57
C GLY A 244 12.53 -13.16 5.46
N GLU A 245 13.64 -13.65 4.91
CA GLU A 245 14.68 -14.41 5.64
C GLU A 245 15.22 -13.72 6.90
N ASN A 246 15.32 -12.37 6.89
CA ASN A 246 15.85 -11.59 8.02
C ASN A 246 14.88 -10.49 8.47
N SER A 247 13.61 -10.57 8.10
CA SER A 247 12.63 -9.53 8.41
C SER A 247 12.07 -9.61 9.84
N GLY A 248 12.23 -10.74 10.50
CA GLY A 248 11.56 -11.06 11.77
C GLY A 248 10.07 -11.42 11.57
N LEU A 249 9.61 -11.58 10.32
CA LEU A 249 8.26 -12.00 9.93
C LEU A 249 8.27 -13.40 9.32
N ASN A 250 7.10 -14.02 9.29
CA ASN A 250 6.83 -15.29 8.62
C ASN A 250 5.91 -15.03 7.39
N PRO A 251 6.47 -14.74 6.21
CA PRO A 251 5.68 -14.45 5.03
C PRO A 251 4.91 -15.68 4.52
N VAL A 252 3.60 -15.52 4.32
CA VAL A 252 2.71 -16.46 3.64
C VAL A 252 2.46 -15.89 2.25
N ILE A 253 3.09 -16.50 1.23
CA ILE A 253 3.18 -15.91 -0.11
C ILE A 253 2.35 -16.74 -1.09
N HIS A 254 1.35 -16.10 -1.69
CA HIS A 254 0.54 -16.66 -2.75
C HIS A 254 0.91 -16.03 -4.10
N ALA A 255 1.23 -16.87 -5.09
CA ALA A 255 1.62 -16.40 -6.42
C ALA A 255 0.46 -15.71 -7.15
N GLY A 256 -0.75 -16.30 -7.04
CA GLY A 256 -2.03 -15.73 -7.48
C GLY A 256 -2.80 -15.18 -6.27
N GLU A 257 -4.04 -15.59 -6.10
CA GLU A 257 -4.94 -15.17 -5.02
C GLU A 257 -5.07 -13.65 -4.91
N VAL A 258 -5.35 -13.02 -6.04
CA VAL A 258 -5.60 -11.58 -6.12
C VAL A 258 -7.05 -11.32 -5.75
N GLY A 259 -7.29 -10.84 -4.55
CA GLY A 259 -8.64 -10.55 -4.07
C GLY A 259 -8.65 -9.69 -2.81
N GLY A 260 -9.82 -9.16 -2.51
CA GLY A 260 -10.15 -8.55 -1.23
C GLY A 260 -9.92 -7.05 -1.09
N SER A 261 -9.14 -6.34 -1.94
CA SER A 261 -8.90 -4.91 -1.77
C SER A 261 -8.49 -4.21 -3.08
N ASP A 262 -8.04 -2.96 -3.02
CA ASP A 262 -7.78 -2.05 -4.14
C ASP A 262 -6.86 -2.60 -5.24
N HIS A 263 -5.90 -3.48 -4.91
CA HIS A 263 -5.02 -4.11 -5.88
C HIS A 263 -5.75 -4.94 -6.96
N VAL A 264 -6.98 -5.39 -6.67
CA VAL A 264 -7.85 -6.10 -7.64
C VAL A 264 -8.13 -5.25 -8.87
N SER A 265 -8.32 -3.94 -8.70
CA SER A 265 -8.60 -3.01 -9.80
C SER A 265 -7.41 -2.92 -10.76
N PHE A 266 -6.19 -2.92 -10.23
CA PHE A 266 -4.95 -2.92 -11.01
C PHE A 266 -4.75 -4.24 -11.74
N TYR A 267 -4.88 -5.36 -11.04
CA TYR A 267 -4.75 -6.68 -11.62
C TYR A 267 -5.71 -6.90 -12.81
N LYS A 268 -7.00 -6.57 -12.63
CA LYS A 268 -8.01 -6.65 -13.69
C LYS A 268 -7.69 -5.77 -14.91
N SER A 269 -6.83 -4.77 -14.73
CA SER A 269 -6.37 -3.89 -15.80
C SER A 269 -5.04 -4.33 -16.44
N GLY A 270 -4.50 -5.50 -16.03
CA GLY A 270 -3.25 -6.03 -16.55
C GLY A 270 -2.00 -5.41 -15.93
N ILE A 271 -2.10 -4.89 -14.71
CA ILE A 271 -0.96 -4.37 -13.92
C ILE A 271 -0.65 -5.38 -12.82
N SER A 272 0.63 -5.71 -12.64
CA SER A 272 1.10 -6.61 -11.60
C SER A 272 0.83 -6.06 -10.20
N VAL A 273 0.59 -6.94 -9.23
CA VAL A 273 0.19 -6.52 -7.89
C VAL A 273 0.79 -7.38 -6.78
N ILE A 274 0.89 -6.80 -5.59
CA ILE A 274 1.00 -7.52 -4.33
C ILE A 274 0.03 -6.87 -3.34
N GLY A 275 -0.89 -7.66 -2.77
CA GLY A 275 -1.72 -7.23 -1.64
C GLY A 275 -1.14 -7.76 -0.33
N PHE A 276 -0.93 -6.90 0.67
CA PHE A 276 -0.39 -7.25 1.99
C PHE A 276 -1.45 -7.07 3.08
N HIS A 277 -1.56 -8.06 4.00
CA HIS A 277 -2.38 -7.98 5.19
C HIS A 277 -1.82 -8.86 6.33
N THR A 278 -2.30 -8.66 7.56
CA THR A 278 -1.89 -9.46 8.74
C THR A 278 -2.93 -10.49 9.17
N GLY A 279 -3.97 -10.69 8.36
CA GLY A 279 -5.06 -11.62 8.61
C GLY A 279 -6.31 -10.96 9.15
N GLY A 280 -7.41 -11.72 9.21
CA GLY A 280 -8.68 -11.26 9.77
C GLY A 280 -8.69 -11.36 11.29
N HIS A 281 -9.54 -10.55 11.94
CA HIS A 281 -9.76 -10.56 13.38
C HIS A 281 -11.25 -10.36 13.72
N PRO A 282 -11.70 -10.68 14.95
CA PRO A 282 -13.12 -10.60 15.32
C PRO A 282 -13.73 -9.20 15.21
N GLN A 283 -12.93 -8.14 15.33
CA GLN A 283 -13.40 -6.76 15.28
C GLN A 283 -13.50 -6.20 13.85
N TYR A 284 -13.08 -6.95 12.84
CA TYR A 284 -13.19 -6.55 11.43
C TYR A 284 -14.61 -6.13 11.05
N HIS A 285 -14.80 -4.94 10.52
CA HIS A 285 -16.08 -4.31 10.17
C HIS A 285 -17.03 -4.15 11.37
N THR A 286 -16.49 -3.90 12.57
CA THR A 286 -17.30 -3.58 13.76
C THR A 286 -16.83 -2.28 14.41
N PRO A 287 -17.66 -1.65 15.27
CA PRO A 287 -17.26 -0.43 15.99
C PRO A 287 -16.07 -0.63 16.94
N GLU A 288 -15.73 -1.89 17.26
CA GLU A 288 -14.64 -2.24 18.17
C GLU A 288 -13.26 -2.35 17.48
N ASP A 289 -13.15 -2.04 16.18
CA ASP A 289 -11.83 -1.94 15.52
C ASP A 289 -11.19 -0.60 15.88
N ASP A 290 -10.59 -0.56 17.05
CA ASP A 290 -10.02 0.63 17.68
C ASP A 290 -8.49 0.56 17.83
N VAL A 291 -7.87 1.74 17.97
CA VAL A 291 -6.41 1.93 18.04
C VAL A 291 -5.76 1.16 19.22
N ASP A 292 -6.49 0.95 20.30
CA ASP A 292 -5.98 0.23 21.49
C ASP A 292 -5.72 -1.26 21.20
N LEU A 293 -6.25 -1.78 20.11
CA LEU A 293 -6.06 -3.17 19.67
C LEU A 293 -4.93 -3.32 18.62
N ILE A 294 -4.32 -2.23 18.19
CA ILE A 294 -3.25 -2.26 17.20
C ILE A 294 -1.95 -2.77 17.81
N ASN A 295 -1.35 -3.75 17.18
CA ASN A 295 0.02 -4.20 17.46
C ASN A 295 1.01 -3.26 16.79
N VAL A 296 1.34 -2.15 17.46
CA VAL A 296 2.18 -1.08 16.90
C VAL A 296 3.55 -1.58 16.45
N ASP A 297 4.22 -2.40 17.28
CA ASP A 297 5.53 -2.95 16.95
C ASP A 297 5.44 -3.92 15.76
N GLY A 298 4.37 -4.71 15.70
CA GLY A 298 4.04 -5.56 14.57
C GLY A 298 3.82 -4.76 13.29
N GLY A 299 3.04 -3.68 13.35
CA GLY A 299 2.81 -2.77 12.22
C GLY A 299 4.09 -2.13 11.70
N VAL A 300 5.02 -1.78 12.59
CA VAL A 300 6.36 -1.28 12.22
C VAL A 300 7.18 -2.34 11.48
N LEU A 301 7.17 -3.59 11.95
CA LEU A 301 7.86 -4.70 11.26
C LEU A 301 7.27 -4.91 9.85
N VAL A 302 5.96 -4.91 9.74
CA VAL A 302 5.25 -5.05 8.45
C VAL A 302 5.57 -3.89 7.52
N ALA A 303 5.48 -2.64 8.00
CA ALA A 303 5.81 -1.45 7.20
C ALA A 303 7.27 -1.49 6.70
N ARG A 304 8.20 -1.97 7.51
CA ARG A 304 9.61 -2.12 7.13
C ARG A 304 9.81 -3.20 6.06
N TYR A 305 9.12 -4.32 6.18
CA TYR A 305 9.12 -5.36 5.16
C TYR A 305 8.59 -4.82 3.81
N ILE A 306 7.47 -4.10 3.83
CA ILE A 306 6.86 -3.52 2.63
C ILE A 306 7.75 -2.42 2.03
N TYR A 307 8.41 -1.61 2.86
CA TYR A 307 9.41 -0.65 2.40
C TYR A 307 10.56 -1.33 1.63
N ASN A 308 11.10 -2.42 2.20
CA ASN A 308 12.15 -3.18 1.55
C ASN A 308 11.67 -3.81 0.22
N ALA A 309 10.44 -4.31 0.18
CA ALA A 309 9.82 -4.82 -1.04
C ALA A 309 9.67 -3.71 -2.10
N LEU A 310 9.17 -2.54 -1.71
CA LEU A 310 9.01 -1.38 -2.57
C LEU A 310 10.33 -0.96 -3.21
N VAL A 311 11.39 -0.81 -2.40
CA VAL A 311 12.71 -0.41 -2.89
C VAL A 311 13.30 -1.48 -3.80
N ALA A 312 13.22 -2.75 -3.42
CA ALA A 312 13.76 -3.85 -4.23
C ALA A 312 13.08 -3.96 -5.60
N ILE A 313 11.74 -3.77 -5.65
CA ILE A 313 10.98 -3.77 -6.91
C ILE A 313 11.31 -2.51 -7.74
N ALA A 314 11.39 -1.34 -7.09
CA ALA A 314 11.72 -0.10 -7.79
C ALA A 314 13.15 -0.10 -8.36
N ASP A 315 14.08 -0.83 -7.76
CA ASP A 315 15.47 -0.98 -8.20
C ASP A 315 15.72 -2.21 -9.08
N TYR A 316 14.67 -3.02 -9.33
CA TYR A 316 14.79 -4.25 -10.11
C TYR A 316 15.26 -3.96 -11.55
N GLN A 317 16.31 -4.69 -12.00
CA GLN A 317 17.00 -4.36 -13.26
C GLN A 317 16.35 -5.00 -14.49
N GLN A 318 15.59 -6.07 -14.29
CA GLN A 318 14.94 -6.76 -15.39
C GLN A 318 13.56 -6.18 -15.66
N GLU A 319 12.93 -6.59 -16.75
CA GLU A 319 11.59 -6.19 -17.10
C GLU A 319 10.56 -6.72 -16.08
N LEU A 320 9.69 -5.84 -15.63
CA LEU A 320 8.55 -6.16 -14.77
C LEU A 320 7.29 -6.35 -15.64
N SER A 321 7.27 -7.42 -16.43
CA SER A 321 6.11 -7.75 -17.27
C SER A 321 4.97 -8.36 -16.44
N PHE A 322 3.72 -8.08 -16.85
CA PHE A 322 2.54 -8.66 -16.21
C PHE A 322 2.41 -10.15 -16.53
N ILE A 323 2.19 -10.96 -15.50
CA ILE A 323 1.87 -12.39 -15.58
C ILE A 323 0.47 -12.60 -15.04
N ASN A 324 -0.43 -13.07 -15.90
CA ASN A 324 -1.79 -13.45 -15.49
C ASN A 324 -1.74 -14.75 -14.68
N ARG A 325 -2.41 -14.77 -13.52
CA ARG A 325 -2.43 -15.90 -12.58
C ARG A 325 -3.86 -16.37 -12.27
#